data_9fe89bed434c1850416fdaaeff172030
#
_entry.id   9fe89bed434c1850416fdaaeff172030
#
_cell.length_a   1.000
_cell.length_b   1.000
_cell.length_c   1.000
_cell.angle_alpha   90.00
_cell.angle_beta   90.00
_cell.angle_gamma   90.00
#
_symmetry.space_group_name_H-M   'P 1'
#
loop_
_entity.id
_entity.type
_entity.pdbx_description
1 polymer ?
#
loop_
_entity_poly.entity_id
_entity_poly.type
_entity_poly.pdbx_seq_one_letter_code
_entity_poly.pdbx_strand_id
1 'polypeptide(L)'
;CAVLISMLLKEAEYDFYAVFSVQEEIGLRGAKAAAYTAAPDAAIVLEGTTAADIAGVEFSRRVCALGGGPAVSFMDRATVYDKAYYNAALKSGITCQPKAAVAGGNNSGAVHTSRGGVRTLAISVPCRYIHSPASVADKCDIENALRLAEYMLKGICSGEIE
;
A
#
# COMPACT_ATOMS: atom_id res chain seq x y z
N CYS A 1 1.72 10.26 -0.76
CA CYS A 1 1.76 11.45 0.14
C CYS A 1 0.35 11.91 0.54
N ALA A 2 -0.59 12.17 -0.40
CA ALA A 2 -1.90 12.75 -0.09
C ALA A 2 -2.67 11.97 1.00
N VAL A 3 -2.75 10.65 0.89
CA VAL A 3 -3.41 9.79 1.90
C VAL A 3 -2.76 9.97 3.28
N LEU A 4 -1.44 9.91 3.37
CA LEU A 4 -0.72 10.05 4.63
C LEU A 4 -0.87 11.45 5.25
N ILE A 5 -0.85 12.49 4.41
CA ILE A 5 -1.15 13.86 4.86
C ILE A 5 -2.57 13.96 5.41
N SER A 6 -3.56 13.35 4.73
CA SER A 6 -4.95 13.35 5.20
C SER A 6 -5.11 12.63 6.54
N MET A 7 -4.34 11.57 6.80
CA MET A 7 -4.30 10.91 8.12
C MET A 7 -3.71 11.84 9.18
N LEU A 8 -2.62 12.55 8.89
CA LEU A 8 -1.97 13.47 9.84
C LEU A 8 -2.80 14.74 10.15
N LEU A 9 -3.72 15.12 9.28
CA LEU A 9 -4.63 16.25 9.51
C LEU A 9 -5.82 15.90 10.43
N LYS A 10 -5.98 14.64 10.78
CA LYS A 10 -7.01 14.15 11.70
C LYS A 10 -6.38 13.89 13.07
N GLU A 11 -7.19 13.95 14.12
CA GLU A 11 -6.81 13.46 15.43
C GLU A 11 -6.64 11.93 15.35
N ALA A 12 -5.45 11.45 15.71
CA ALA A 12 -5.13 10.03 15.70
C ALA A 12 -5.50 9.36 17.03
N GLU A 13 -6.20 8.23 16.95
CA GLU A 13 -6.54 7.41 18.13
C GLU A 13 -5.32 6.64 18.64
N TYR A 14 -4.35 6.36 17.75
CA TYR A 14 -3.13 5.58 18.07
C TYR A 14 -1.89 6.30 17.55
N ASP A 15 -0.79 6.14 18.25
CA ASP A 15 0.51 6.65 17.83
C ASP A 15 1.03 5.86 16.62
N PHE A 16 1.56 6.56 15.63
CA PHE A 16 2.20 5.95 14.48
C PHE A 16 3.28 6.86 13.89
N TYR A 17 4.23 6.26 13.23
CA TYR A 17 5.23 6.99 12.45
C TYR A 17 4.72 7.24 11.03
N ALA A 18 4.57 8.50 10.64
CA ALA A 18 4.29 8.89 9.27
C ALA A 18 5.62 9.15 8.53
N VAL A 19 5.96 8.28 7.58
CA VAL A 19 7.25 8.33 6.88
C VAL A 19 7.06 8.73 5.43
N PHE A 20 7.57 9.88 5.04
CA PHE A 20 7.70 10.32 3.65
C PHE A 20 9.11 9.99 3.16
N SER A 21 9.28 8.79 2.62
CA SER A 21 10.58 8.31 2.21
C SER A 21 11.03 8.90 0.87
N VAL A 22 12.32 8.87 0.62
CA VAL A 22 12.95 9.35 -0.60
C VAL A 22 13.66 8.21 -1.33
N GLN A 23 13.94 8.41 -2.62
CA GLN A 23 14.76 7.48 -3.41
C GLN A 23 14.18 6.07 -3.51
N GLU A 24 12.85 5.96 -3.64
CA GLU A 24 12.18 4.69 -3.87
C GLU A 24 12.62 4.09 -5.21
N GLU A 25 12.56 4.84 -6.29
CA GLU A 25 12.84 4.43 -7.68
C GLU A 25 14.28 3.96 -7.95
N ILE A 26 15.20 4.25 -7.05
CA ILE A 26 16.61 3.88 -7.18
C ILE A 26 17.08 2.91 -6.09
N GLY A 27 16.16 2.14 -5.52
CA GLY A 27 16.47 1.03 -4.61
C GLY A 27 15.97 1.21 -3.18
N LEU A 28 14.81 1.83 -2.98
CA LEU A 28 14.07 1.89 -1.72
C LEU A 28 14.91 2.47 -0.54
N ARG A 29 15.84 3.38 -0.86
CA ARG A 29 16.90 3.77 0.08
C ARG A 29 16.37 4.47 1.32
N GLY A 30 15.44 5.41 1.15
CA GLY A 30 14.83 6.13 2.26
C GLY A 30 13.99 5.22 3.15
N ALA A 31 13.21 4.32 2.56
CA ALA A 31 12.41 3.35 3.31
C ALA A 31 13.28 2.40 4.14
N LYS A 32 14.40 1.94 3.59
CA LYS A 32 15.38 1.11 4.31
C LYS A 32 15.92 1.80 5.55
N ALA A 33 16.35 3.05 5.43
CA ALA A 33 16.89 3.83 6.54
C ALA A 33 15.81 4.12 7.60
N ALA A 34 14.62 4.54 7.15
CA ALA A 34 13.50 4.86 8.02
C ALA A 34 13.01 3.64 8.82
N ALA A 35 12.81 2.51 8.17
CA ALA A 35 12.39 1.27 8.83
C ALA A 35 13.42 0.78 9.86
N TYR A 36 14.71 0.90 9.55
CA TYR A 36 15.76 0.55 10.49
C TYR A 36 15.73 1.45 11.74
N THR A 37 15.50 2.75 11.56
CA THR A 37 15.50 3.74 12.66
C THR A 37 14.23 3.63 13.49
N ALA A 38 13.06 3.59 12.86
CA ALA A 38 11.77 3.51 13.54
C ALA A 38 11.56 2.16 14.23
N ALA A 39 12.15 1.09 13.70
CA ALA A 39 12.01 -0.29 14.20
C ALA A 39 10.54 -0.68 14.49
N PRO A 40 9.62 -0.51 13.54
CA PRO A 40 8.20 -0.76 13.77
C PRO A 40 7.91 -2.26 13.84
N ASP A 41 6.88 -2.65 14.59
CA ASP A 41 6.36 -4.02 14.63
C ASP A 41 5.53 -4.34 13.40
N ALA A 42 4.85 -3.31 12.85
CA ALA A 42 4.02 -3.41 11.67
C ALA A 42 4.17 -2.18 10.76
N ALA A 43 3.92 -2.36 9.47
CA ALA A 43 3.97 -1.26 8.51
C ALA A 43 2.85 -1.34 7.47
N ILE A 44 2.25 -0.20 7.18
CA ILE A 44 1.35 -0.01 6.04
C ILE A 44 2.08 0.87 5.03
N VAL A 45 2.28 0.35 3.82
CA VAL A 45 2.95 1.07 2.74
C VAL A 45 1.91 1.56 1.74
N LEU A 46 1.90 2.88 1.51
CA LEU A 46 0.96 3.56 0.63
C LEU A 46 1.66 3.90 -0.68
N GLU A 47 1.17 3.35 -1.78
CA GLU A 47 1.82 3.38 -3.10
C GLU A 47 0.84 3.72 -4.22
N GLY A 48 1.38 3.96 -5.43
CA GLY A 48 0.64 3.84 -6.68
C GLY A 48 0.97 2.50 -7.36
N THR A 49 0.06 1.95 -8.14
CA THR A 49 0.34 0.73 -8.91
C THR A 49 -0.25 0.80 -10.32
N THR A 50 0.39 0.13 -11.26
CA THR A 50 -0.13 -0.01 -12.62
C THR A 50 -1.49 -0.72 -12.60
N ALA A 51 -2.51 -0.11 -13.18
CA ALA A 51 -3.81 -0.76 -13.36
C ALA A 51 -3.78 -1.76 -14.53
N ALA A 52 -3.20 -1.37 -15.65
CA ALA A 52 -3.21 -2.11 -16.92
C ALA A 52 -4.63 -2.41 -17.45
N ASP A 53 -5.60 -1.57 -17.13
CA ASP A 53 -7.02 -1.72 -17.48
C ASP A 53 -7.43 -0.85 -18.68
N ILE A 54 -6.49 -0.56 -19.56
CA ILE A 54 -6.71 0.23 -20.78
C ILE A 54 -7.24 -0.62 -21.94
N ALA A 55 -7.80 0.04 -22.97
CA ALA A 55 -8.29 -0.62 -24.16
C ALA A 55 -7.19 -1.46 -24.84
N GLY A 56 -7.53 -2.65 -25.30
CA GLY A 56 -6.60 -3.58 -25.94
C GLY A 56 -5.81 -4.47 -24.97
N VAL A 57 -5.89 -4.27 -23.68
CA VAL A 57 -5.29 -5.18 -22.68
C VAL A 57 -6.28 -6.26 -22.30
N GLU A 58 -5.91 -7.52 -22.53
CA GLU A 58 -6.70 -8.68 -22.11
C GLU A 58 -6.94 -8.69 -20.61
N PHE A 59 -8.11 -9.15 -20.17
CA PHE A 59 -8.50 -9.21 -18.77
C PHE A 59 -7.47 -9.95 -17.89
N SER A 60 -6.92 -11.05 -18.39
CA SER A 60 -5.90 -11.86 -17.71
C SER A 60 -4.57 -11.15 -17.44
N ARG A 61 -4.32 -10.03 -18.14
CA ARG A 61 -3.12 -9.21 -18.00
C ARG A 61 -3.35 -7.95 -17.17
N ARG A 62 -4.58 -7.67 -16.78
CA ARG A 62 -4.90 -6.53 -15.91
C ARG A 62 -4.40 -6.79 -14.50
N VAL A 63 -3.85 -5.76 -13.89
CA VAL A 63 -3.31 -5.83 -12.53
C VAL A 63 -4.38 -5.48 -11.52
N CYS A 64 -5.13 -4.43 -11.80
CA CYS A 64 -6.28 -3.94 -11.04
C CYS A 64 -7.08 -2.99 -11.95
N ALA A 65 -8.18 -2.46 -11.47
CA ALA A 65 -9.03 -1.54 -12.24
C ALA A 65 -9.17 -0.18 -11.54
N LEU A 66 -9.17 0.92 -12.30
CA LEU A 66 -9.58 2.22 -11.79
C LEU A 66 -11.04 2.17 -11.37
N GLY A 67 -11.37 2.80 -10.23
CA GLY A 67 -12.71 2.81 -9.65
C GLY A 67 -13.06 1.53 -8.87
N GLY A 68 -12.16 0.53 -8.85
CA GLY A 68 -12.32 -0.70 -8.07
C GLY A 68 -11.86 -0.62 -6.62
N GLY A 69 -11.45 0.56 -6.17
CA GLY A 69 -10.79 0.76 -4.89
C GLY A 69 -9.29 0.46 -4.95
N PRO A 70 -8.55 0.77 -3.88
CA PRO A 70 -7.13 0.47 -3.80
C PRO A 70 -6.85 -1.02 -3.97
N ALA A 71 -5.74 -1.34 -4.61
CA ALA A 71 -5.27 -2.70 -4.77
C ALA A 71 -4.44 -3.13 -3.56
N VAL A 72 -4.77 -4.29 -2.99
CA VAL A 72 -4.05 -4.90 -1.87
C VAL A 72 -3.20 -6.05 -2.40
N SER A 73 -1.93 -6.08 -2.07
CA SER A 73 -0.99 -7.08 -2.57
C SER A 73 -0.88 -8.27 -1.61
N PHE A 74 -0.97 -9.50 -2.15
CA PHE A 74 -0.58 -10.71 -1.43
C PHE A 74 0.92 -10.93 -1.50
N MET A 75 1.52 -10.70 -2.67
CA MET A 75 2.96 -10.72 -2.88
C MET A 75 3.35 -9.86 -4.09
N ASP A 76 4.57 -9.44 -4.14
CA ASP A 76 5.24 -8.87 -5.30
C ASP A 76 6.63 -9.49 -5.49
N ARG A 77 7.50 -8.91 -6.31
CA ARG A 77 8.85 -9.48 -6.56
C ARG A 77 9.79 -9.41 -5.35
N ALA A 78 9.51 -8.54 -4.40
CA ALA A 78 10.39 -8.26 -3.28
C ALA A 78 9.76 -8.59 -1.91
N THR A 79 8.45 -8.83 -1.86
CA THR A 79 7.71 -8.95 -0.60
C THR A 79 6.68 -10.07 -0.66
N VAL A 80 6.62 -10.89 0.38
CA VAL A 80 5.44 -11.69 0.73
C VAL A 80 4.77 -10.98 1.90
N TYR A 81 3.56 -10.48 1.67
CA TYR A 81 2.86 -9.67 2.65
C TYR A 81 2.23 -10.51 3.75
N ASP A 82 1.99 -9.89 4.90
CA ASP A 82 1.32 -10.54 6.01
C ASP A 82 -0.09 -11.01 5.61
N LYS A 83 -0.34 -12.30 5.76
CA LYS A 83 -1.60 -12.93 5.33
C LYS A 83 -2.80 -12.46 6.13
N ALA A 84 -2.62 -12.22 7.43
CA ALA A 84 -3.72 -11.73 8.27
C ALA A 84 -4.10 -10.31 7.87
N TYR A 85 -3.12 -9.44 7.63
CA TYR A 85 -3.34 -8.07 7.16
C TYR A 85 -4.01 -8.04 5.78
N TYR A 86 -3.54 -8.86 4.85
CA TYR A 86 -4.17 -8.99 3.53
C TYR A 86 -5.64 -9.41 3.63
N ASN A 87 -5.92 -10.45 4.42
CA ASN A 87 -7.29 -10.95 4.59
C ASN A 87 -8.19 -9.93 5.30
N ALA A 88 -7.69 -9.24 6.32
CA ALA A 88 -8.42 -8.20 7.04
C ALA A 88 -8.77 -7.03 6.11
N ALA A 89 -7.83 -6.59 5.27
CA ALA A 89 -8.08 -5.54 4.29
C ALA A 89 -9.21 -5.91 3.32
N LEU A 90 -9.20 -7.11 2.74
CA LEU A 90 -10.23 -7.57 1.83
C LEU A 90 -11.60 -7.81 2.50
N LYS A 91 -11.63 -8.07 3.80
CA LYS A 91 -12.86 -8.27 4.59
C LYS A 91 -13.34 -7.00 5.30
N SER A 92 -12.67 -5.88 5.14
CA SER A 92 -12.95 -4.63 5.85
C SER A 92 -14.33 -4.01 5.56
N GLY A 93 -15.00 -4.44 4.50
CA GLY A 93 -16.22 -3.79 3.98
C GLY A 93 -15.94 -2.47 3.22
N ILE A 94 -14.69 -2.05 3.12
CA ILE A 94 -14.25 -0.90 2.32
C ILE A 94 -13.97 -1.39 0.91
N THR A 95 -14.43 -0.65 -0.10
CA THR A 95 -14.16 -1.00 -1.50
C THR A 95 -12.66 -1.06 -1.75
N CYS A 96 -12.16 -2.25 -2.01
CA CYS A 96 -10.77 -2.55 -2.37
C CYS A 96 -10.71 -3.81 -3.22
N GLN A 97 -9.59 -4.08 -3.86
CA GLN A 97 -9.43 -5.20 -4.75
C GLN A 97 -8.09 -5.91 -4.54
N PRO A 98 -7.98 -7.23 -4.81
CA PRO A 98 -6.69 -7.88 -4.85
C PRO A 98 -5.84 -7.38 -6.03
N LYS A 99 -4.54 -7.20 -5.82
CA LYS A 99 -3.61 -7.00 -6.93
C LYS A 99 -3.40 -8.34 -7.65
N ALA A 100 -3.85 -8.42 -8.90
CA ALA A 100 -3.89 -9.68 -9.64
C ALA A 100 -2.54 -10.15 -10.21
N ALA A 101 -1.48 -9.36 -10.10
CA ALA A 101 -0.17 -9.68 -10.67
C ALA A 101 0.94 -9.63 -9.63
N VAL A 102 1.80 -10.64 -9.65
CA VAL A 102 3.07 -10.66 -8.93
C VAL A 102 4.12 -9.93 -9.78
N ALA A 103 4.10 -8.61 -9.73
CA ALA A 103 4.96 -7.77 -10.55
C ALA A 103 5.42 -6.53 -9.79
N GLY A 104 6.59 -6.00 -10.18
CA GLY A 104 7.17 -4.82 -9.55
C GLY A 104 7.59 -5.06 -8.10
N GLY A 105 7.79 -4.00 -7.40
CA GLY A 105 8.08 -3.93 -5.97
C GLY A 105 7.79 -2.51 -5.51
N ASN A 106 7.90 -2.27 -4.23
CA ASN A 106 7.72 -0.96 -3.62
C ASN A 106 8.50 -0.91 -2.29
N ASN A 107 8.32 0.15 -1.51
CA ASN A 107 9.02 0.33 -0.25
C ASN A 107 8.86 -0.83 0.75
N SER A 108 7.82 -1.66 0.62
CA SER A 108 7.63 -2.85 1.46
C SER A 108 8.81 -3.83 1.38
N GLY A 109 9.46 -3.93 0.19
CA GLY A 109 10.63 -4.78 0.01
C GLY A 109 11.80 -4.47 0.94
N ALA A 110 11.98 -3.19 1.29
CA ALA A 110 12.99 -2.78 2.26
C ALA A 110 12.48 -2.82 3.71
N VAL A 111 11.19 -2.54 3.90
CA VAL A 111 10.58 -2.47 5.24
C VAL A 111 10.45 -3.86 5.86
N HIS A 112 9.85 -4.83 5.14
CA HIS A 112 9.55 -6.14 5.71
C HIS A 112 10.81 -6.94 6.10
N THR A 113 11.95 -6.66 5.49
CA THR A 113 13.23 -7.29 5.82
C THR A 113 14.08 -6.51 6.81
N SER A 114 13.55 -5.40 7.35
CA SER A 114 14.30 -4.58 8.29
C SER A 114 14.46 -5.29 9.63
N ARG A 115 15.67 -5.20 10.21
CA ARG A 115 16.01 -5.82 11.51
C ARG A 115 15.61 -7.31 11.58
N GLY A 116 14.73 -7.69 12.49
CA GLY A 116 14.21 -9.04 12.68
C GLY A 116 13.00 -9.39 11.81
N GLY A 117 12.60 -8.49 10.94
CA GLY A 117 11.40 -8.59 10.11
C GLY A 117 10.28 -7.68 10.61
N VAL A 118 9.47 -7.15 9.69
CA VAL A 118 8.34 -6.26 9.96
C VAL A 118 7.12 -6.79 9.22
N ARG A 119 6.03 -7.02 9.93
CA ARG A 119 4.75 -7.40 9.32
C ARG A 119 4.25 -6.25 8.45
N THR A 120 3.99 -6.51 7.18
CA THR A 120 3.80 -5.41 6.21
C THR A 120 2.59 -5.67 5.32
N LEU A 121 1.85 -4.60 5.02
CA LEU A 121 0.79 -4.55 4.03
C LEU A 121 1.07 -3.42 3.04
N ALA A 122 0.84 -3.63 1.75
CA ALA A 122 0.79 -2.56 0.75
C ALA A 122 -0.66 -2.28 0.33
N ILE A 123 -1.04 -1.01 0.37
CA ILE A 123 -2.29 -0.45 -0.13
C ILE A 123 -1.93 0.49 -1.28
N SER A 124 -2.27 0.10 -2.50
CA SER A 124 -1.81 0.78 -3.71
C SER A 124 -2.98 1.39 -4.47
N VAL A 125 -2.89 2.68 -4.79
CA VAL A 125 -3.88 3.36 -5.64
C VAL A 125 -3.68 2.92 -7.10
N PRO A 126 -4.71 2.39 -7.79
CA PRO A 126 -4.61 2.08 -9.21
C PRO A 126 -4.31 3.32 -10.04
N CYS A 127 -3.33 3.21 -10.93
CA CYS A 127 -2.94 4.29 -11.84
C CYS A 127 -2.82 3.76 -13.27
N ARG A 128 -3.33 4.53 -14.23
CA ARG A 128 -2.96 4.39 -15.65
C ARG A 128 -1.78 5.29 -15.96
N TYR A 129 -0.91 4.86 -16.83
CA TYR A 129 0.27 5.61 -17.29
C TYR A 129 1.24 6.01 -16.17
N ILE A 130 1.36 5.17 -15.14
CA ILE A 130 2.38 5.34 -14.10
C ILE A 130 3.79 5.38 -14.72
N HIS A 131 4.72 6.10 -14.11
CA HIS A 131 6.07 6.38 -14.63
C HIS A 131 6.09 7.18 -15.95
N SER A 132 5.04 7.95 -16.19
CA SER A 132 4.97 8.88 -17.31
C SER A 132 4.80 10.32 -16.80
N PRO A 133 4.93 11.34 -17.68
CA PRO A 133 4.76 12.74 -17.27
C PRO A 133 3.37 13.07 -16.68
N ALA A 134 2.35 12.27 -17.02
CA ALA A 134 1.02 12.42 -16.47
C ALA A 134 0.37 11.05 -16.29
N SER A 135 -0.05 10.74 -15.08
CA SER A 135 -0.81 9.53 -14.75
C SER A 135 -2.25 9.87 -14.39
N VAL A 136 -3.13 8.86 -14.49
CA VAL A 136 -4.55 8.98 -14.17
C VAL A 136 -4.88 8.03 -13.04
N ALA A 137 -5.52 8.55 -11.99
CA ALA A 137 -6.07 7.77 -10.88
C ALA A 137 -7.53 8.18 -10.65
N ASP A 138 -8.33 7.30 -10.09
CA ASP A 138 -9.69 7.61 -9.66
C ASP A 138 -9.66 8.22 -8.25
N LYS A 139 -10.42 9.30 -8.07
CA LYS A 139 -10.52 9.99 -6.77
C LYS A 139 -11.10 9.07 -5.69
N CYS A 140 -12.10 8.24 -6.05
CA CYS A 140 -12.70 7.29 -5.12
C CYS A 140 -11.71 6.23 -4.65
N ASP A 141 -10.75 5.82 -5.50
CA ASP A 141 -9.70 4.87 -5.10
C ASP A 141 -8.76 5.49 -4.05
N ILE A 142 -8.46 6.79 -4.18
CA ILE A 142 -7.65 7.52 -3.20
C ILE A 142 -8.41 7.67 -1.86
N GLU A 143 -9.70 8.00 -1.92
CA GLU A 143 -10.55 8.11 -0.73
C GLU A 143 -10.70 6.76 0.00
N ASN A 144 -10.90 5.68 -0.75
CA ASN A 144 -10.94 4.34 -0.19
C ASN A 144 -9.57 3.86 0.32
N ALA A 145 -8.45 4.29 -0.28
CA ALA A 145 -7.12 4.02 0.25
C ALA A 145 -6.92 4.68 1.62
N LEU A 146 -7.40 5.91 1.81
CA LEU A 146 -7.40 6.57 3.11
C LEU A 146 -8.21 5.79 4.14
N ARG A 147 -9.47 5.47 3.82
CA ARG A 147 -10.35 4.72 4.72
C ARG A 147 -9.78 3.35 5.09
N LEU A 148 -9.19 2.66 4.12
CA LEU A 148 -8.58 1.35 4.34
C LEU A 148 -7.32 1.46 5.21
N ALA A 149 -6.48 2.48 4.99
CA ALA A 149 -5.30 2.71 5.81
C ALA A 149 -5.67 3.02 7.27
N GLU A 150 -6.70 3.84 7.50
CA GLU A 150 -7.22 4.14 8.84
C GLU A 150 -7.79 2.89 9.53
N TYR A 151 -8.60 2.09 8.80
CA TYR A 151 -9.13 0.81 9.29
C TYR A 151 -8.03 -0.15 9.70
N MET A 152 -7.03 -0.33 8.84
CA MET A 152 -5.90 -1.22 9.11
C MET A 152 -5.03 -0.71 10.27
N LEU A 153 -4.75 0.59 10.33
CA LEU A 153 -4.01 1.18 11.47
C LEU A 153 -4.73 0.90 12.79
N LYS A 154 -6.02 1.17 12.85
CA LYS A 154 -6.84 0.90 14.05
C LYS A 154 -6.79 -0.57 14.44
N GLY A 155 -7.11 -1.48 13.51
CA GLY A 155 -7.18 -2.91 13.79
C GLY A 155 -5.83 -3.52 14.19
N ILE A 156 -4.72 -3.04 13.62
CA ILE A 156 -3.37 -3.48 14.00
C ILE A 156 -3.01 -2.96 15.41
N CYS A 157 -3.24 -1.68 15.68
CA CYS A 157 -2.89 -1.08 16.96
C CYS A 157 -3.78 -1.56 18.12
N SER A 158 -5.06 -1.88 17.86
CA SER A 158 -5.96 -2.45 18.87
C SER A 158 -5.74 -3.95 19.12
N GLY A 159 -4.98 -4.63 18.26
CA GLY A 159 -4.80 -6.09 18.32
C GLY A 159 -6.00 -6.90 17.78
N GLU A 160 -6.96 -6.25 17.10
CA GLU A 160 -8.06 -6.95 16.42
C GLU A 160 -7.62 -7.67 15.14
N ILE A 161 -6.48 -7.25 14.57
CA ILE A 161 -5.87 -7.85 13.39
C ILE A 161 -4.49 -8.38 13.78
N GLU A 162 -4.44 -9.69 14.09
CA GLU A 162 -3.22 -10.42 14.47
C GLU A 162 -2.65 -11.24 13.34
#